data_956afbf01b25ea6a9281edf988b6d2f7
#
_entry.id   956afbf01b25ea6a9281edf988b6d2f7
#
_cell.length_a   1.000
_cell.length_b   1.000
_cell.length_c   1.000
_cell.angle_alpha   90.00
_cell.angle_beta   90.00
_cell.angle_gamma   90.00
#
_symmetry.space_group_name_H-M   'P 1'
#
loop_
_entity.id
_entity.type
_entity.pdbx_description
1 polymer ?
#
loop_
_entity_poly.entity_id
_entity_poly.type
_entity_poly.pdbx_seq_one_letter_code
_entity_poly.pdbx_strand_id
1 'polypeptide(L)'
;MNRHALLYALLATTMSAASQLIYIGTYTPKDGASQGIYAVRLDTVTGALSEPVLAAAAASPTFLALHPNGQILYALSETDAVQGKPGGGAASFQIEAATGKLTPLDLQSTGGIACAHLGLNPAAQTLVLASYNGGQVTSFPLRPDGRIGPAVSTQPLTGPLGPSKPRQDKPHPHSVTFSPDNRFVYVCDLGLDKIFRYQLNASVLVPAGTFATAPGAGPRHSKFSADGKRLYVINELDCTIATYACDAVSGDLTAKQVVSTLPAGYAGSSNCAEIRLHPNGRFVYGSNRGHDSLAVFARHPVDGTLSLIEIVPSGGGHPRNFALSPDGRWLVCANRDSNNLMVFLVDPTTGRLTATGHTAPVPQAVCVLFVPADS
;
A
#
# COMPACT_ATOMS: atom_id res chain seq x y z
N MET A 1 -42.09 7.55 -60.99
CA MET A 1 -42.23 7.88 -59.54
C MET A 1 -41.23 7.04 -58.78
N ASN A 2 -40.00 7.58 -58.57
CA ASN A 2 -38.95 6.90 -57.83
C ASN A 2 -38.92 7.42 -56.41
N ARG A 3 -39.19 6.55 -55.42
CA ARG A 3 -39.04 6.85 -53.98
C ARG A 3 -37.63 6.39 -53.55
N HIS A 4 -36.74 7.35 -53.32
CA HIS A 4 -35.48 7.10 -52.61
C HIS A 4 -35.75 7.01 -51.11
N ALA A 5 -35.58 5.81 -50.55
CA ALA A 5 -35.53 5.63 -49.10
C ALA A 5 -34.10 5.92 -48.64
N LEU A 6 -33.93 7.00 -47.88
CA LEU A 6 -32.69 7.29 -47.16
C LEU A 6 -32.65 6.41 -45.91
N LEU A 7 -31.69 5.49 -45.87
CA LEU A 7 -31.33 4.70 -44.69
C LEU A 7 -30.38 5.54 -43.85
N TYR A 8 -30.84 6.09 -42.71
CA TYR A 8 -29.97 6.65 -41.69
C TYR A 8 -29.36 5.51 -40.86
N ALA A 9 -28.07 5.22 -41.12
CA ALA A 9 -27.28 4.38 -40.23
C ALA A 9 -26.95 5.18 -38.98
N LEU A 10 -27.58 4.86 -37.83
CA LEU A 10 -27.11 5.30 -36.53
C LEU A 10 -25.77 4.64 -36.23
N LEU A 11 -24.68 5.37 -36.39
CA LEU A 11 -23.41 4.99 -35.76
C LEU A 11 -23.57 5.17 -34.26
N ALA A 12 -23.84 4.09 -33.55
CA ALA A 12 -23.63 4.01 -32.10
C ALA A 12 -22.11 4.05 -31.88
N THR A 13 -21.56 5.23 -31.62
CA THR A 13 -20.23 5.35 -31.02
C THR A 13 -20.33 4.73 -29.65
N THR A 14 -19.90 3.47 -29.49
CA THR A 14 -19.62 2.89 -28.18
C THR A 14 -18.45 3.69 -27.61
N MET A 15 -18.75 4.68 -26.77
CA MET A 15 -17.76 5.24 -25.86
C MET A 15 -17.25 4.05 -25.06
N SER A 16 -16.01 3.64 -25.29
CA SER A 16 -15.31 2.71 -24.40
C SER A 16 -15.43 3.31 -23.00
N ALA A 17 -16.15 2.65 -22.11
CA ALA A 17 -16.24 3.09 -20.72
C ALA A 17 -14.82 3.26 -20.20
N ALA A 18 -14.50 4.45 -19.70
CA ALA A 18 -13.18 4.74 -19.18
C ALA A 18 -12.94 3.78 -18.01
N SER A 19 -12.12 2.76 -18.21
CA SER A 19 -11.83 1.73 -17.22
C SER A 19 -10.41 1.85 -16.71
N GLN A 20 -10.21 1.66 -15.41
CA GLN A 20 -8.92 1.72 -14.77
C GLN A 20 -8.50 0.34 -14.26
N LEU A 21 -7.29 -0.08 -14.62
CA LEU A 21 -6.73 -1.35 -14.17
C LEU A 21 -6.29 -1.26 -12.72
N ILE A 22 -6.61 -2.30 -11.95
CA ILE A 22 -6.23 -2.48 -10.55
C ILE A 22 -5.61 -3.86 -10.40
N TYR A 23 -4.46 -3.95 -9.75
CA TYR A 23 -3.90 -5.23 -9.32
C TYR A 23 -4.18 -5.45 -7.85
N ILE A 24 -4.50 -6.72 -7.52
CA ILE A 24 -4.80 -7.17 -6.17
C ILE A 24 -3.77 -8.20 -5.76
N GLY A 25 -2.98 -7.87 -4.74
CA GLY A 25 -2.08 -8.80 -4.08
C GLY A 25 -2.81 -9.61 -3.01
N THR A 26 -2.42 -10.87 -2.85
CA THR A 26 -3.13 -11.82 -1.99
C THR A 26 -2.18 -12.66 -1.15
N TYR A 27 -2.67 -13.26 -0.07
CA TYR A 27 -2.05 -14.46 0.48
C TYR A 27 -2.42 -15.69 -0.36
N THR A 28 -1.49 -16.63 -0.46
CA THR A 28 -1.70 -17.91 -1.17
C THR A 28 -1.40 -19.09 -0.22
N PRO A 29 -2.23 -19.32 0.82
CA PRO A 29 -2.04 -20.46 1.70
C PRO A 29 -2.20 -21.78 0.91
N LYS A 30 -1.49 -22.83 1.34
CA LYS A 30 -1.41 -24.12 0.63
C LYS A 30 -2.76 -24.71 0.25
N ASP A 31 -3.75 -24.56 1.14
CA ASP A 31 -5.11 -25.08 0.95
C ASP A 31 -6.13 -23.96 0.63
N GLY A 32 -5.64 -22.80 0.22
CA GLY A 32 -6.46 -21.62 -0.10
C GLY A 32 -6.86 -21.51 -1.56
N ALA A 33 -7.93 -20.74 -1.83
CA ALA A 33 -8.42 -20.52 -3.19
C ALA A 33 -7.58 -19.52 -4.01
N SER A 34 -6.74 -18.71 -3.35
CA SER A 34 -5.91 -17.72 -4.04
C SER A 34 -4.68 -18.34 -4.69
N GLN A 35 -4.35 -17.88 -5.89
CA GLN A 35 -3.22 -18.37 -6.69
C GLN A 35 -2.13 -17.32 -6.94
N GLY A 36 -2.35 -16.06 -6.56
CA GLY A 36 -1.36 -15.01 -6.81
C GLY A 36 -1.92 -13.61 -6.95
N ILE A 37 -1.51 -12.90 -8.01
CA ILE A 37 -1.92 -11.54 -8.31
C ILE A 37 -3.15 -11.57 -9.22
N TYR A 38 -4.21 -10.84 -8.84
CA TYR A 38 -5.42 -10.71 -9.67
C TYR A 38 -5.47 -9.32 -10.30
N ALA A 39 -6.07 -9.23 -11.49
CA ALA A 39 -6.41 -8.00 -12.18
C ALA A 39 -7.92 -7.79 -12.14
N VAL A 40 -8.34 -6.56 -11.86
CA VAL A 40 -9.72 -6.09 -11.86
C VAL A 40 -9.77 -4.76 -12.60
N ARG A 41 -10.85 -4.47 -13.31
CA ARG A 41 -11.06 -3.15 -13.91
C ARG A 41 -12.17 -2.41 -13.20
N LEU A 42 -11.91 -1.16 -12.83
CA LEU A 42 -12.89 -0.22 -12.29
C LEU A 42 -13.45 0.63 -13.43
N ASP A 43 -14.75 0.65 -13.58
CA ASP A 43 -15.43 1.66 -14.39
C ASP A 43 -15.34 3.01 -13.68
N THR A 44 -14.65 3.99 -14.28
CA THR A 44 -14.38 5.28 -13.63
C THR A 44 -15.61 6.19 -13.55
N VAL A 45 -16.69 5.86 -14.24
CA VAL A 45 -17.95 6.62 -14.20
C VAL A 45 -18.87 6.09 -13.09
N THR A 46 -19.03 4.77 -13.01
CA THR A 46 -20.00 4.12 -12.12
C THR A 46 -19.39 3.56 -10.84
N GLY A 47 -18.07 3.28 -10.84
CA GLY A 47 -17.38 2.57 -9.76
C GLY A 47 -17.58 1.05 -9.78
N ALA A 48 -18.22 0.50 -10.80
CA ALA A 48 -18.41 -0.94 -10.94
C ALA A 48 -17.05 -1.65 -11.18
N LEU A 49 -16.90 -2.84 -10.58
CA LEU A 49 -15.72 -3.69 -10.79
C LEU A 49 -16.03 -4.80 -11.80
N SER A 50 -15.06 -5.11 -12.66
CA SER A 50 -15.12 -6.31 -13.47
C SER A 50 -14.92 -7.57 -12.62
N GLU A 51 -15.24 -8.75 -13.18
CA GLU A 51 -14.82 -10.02 -12.59
C GLU A 51 -13.29 -10.06 -12.44
N PRO A 52 -12.76 -10.55 -11.29
CA PRO A 52 -11.33 -10.72 -11.07
C PRO A 52 -10.74 -11.82 -11.97
N VAL A 53 -9.62 -11.53 -12.60
CA VAL A 53 -8.87 -12.47 -13.44
C VAL A 53 -7.48 -12.68 -12.85
N LEU A 54 -7.00 -13.93 -12.80
CA LEU A 54 -5.62 -14.21 -12.38
C LEU A 54 -4.64 -13.59 -13.38
N ALA A 55 -3.91 -12.57 -12.94
CA ALA A 55 -2.91 -11.88 -13.76
C ALA A 55 -1.57 -12.63 -13.78
N ALA A 56 -1.14 -13.17 -12.66
CA ALA A 56 0.02 -14.05 -12.53
C ALA A 56 -0.09 -14.96 -11.31
N ALA A 57 0.36 -16.21 -11.45
CA ALA A 57 0.62 -17.08 -10.31
C ALA A 57 1.86 -16.58 -9.55
N ALA A 58 1.75 -16.42 -8.24
CA ALA A 58 2.83 -15.95 -7.37
C ALA A 58 2.60 -16.40 -5.93
N ALA A 59 3.68 -16.67 -5.21
CA ALA A 59 3.60 -17.12 -3.82
C ALA A 59 3.46 -15.93 -2.86
N SER A 60 2.30 -15.80 -2.25
CA SER A 60 1.93 -14.75 -1.29
C SER A 60 2.42 -13.34 -1.70
N PRO A 61 1.96 -12.81 -2.87
CA PRO A 61 2.31 -11.48 -3.34
C PRO A 61 1.51 -10.43 -2.55
N THR A 62 1.80 -10.30 -1.26
CA THR A 62 0.96 -9.56 -0.30
C THR A 62 1.16 -8.05 -0.34
N PHE A 63 2.20 -7.56 -1.02
CA PHE A 63 2.36 -6.13 -1.29
C PHE A 63 2.89 -5.90 -2.71
N LEU A 64 2.36 -4.88 -3.36
CA LEU A 64 2.63 -4.54 -4.75
C LEU A 64 3.13 -3.09 -4.87
N ALA A 65 4.01 -2.84 -5.83
CA ALA A 65 4.35 -1.47 -6.24
C ALA A 65 4.49 -1.39 -7.76
N LEU A 66 4.20 -0.22 -8.30
CA LEU A 66 4.29 0.06 -9.73
C LEU A 66 5.56 0.86 -10.02
N HIS A 67 6.27 0.49 -11.06
CA HIS A 67 7.30 1.34 -11.62
C HIS A 67 6.65 2.62 -12.20
N PRO A 68 7.25 3.81 -12.05
CA PRO A 68 6.66 5.07 -12.52
C PRO A 68 6.29 5.11 -14.02
N ASN A 69 6.94 4.28 -14.86
CA ASN A 69 6.60 4.17 -16.28
C ASN A 69 5.29 3.40 -16.55
N GLY A 70 4.63 2.88 -15.53
CA GLY A 70 3.38 2.13 -15.66
C GLY A 70 3.50 0.73 -16.29
N GLN A 71 4.70 0.28 -16.67
CA GLN A 71 4.90 -0.94 -17.45
C GLN A 71 5.40 -2.14 -16.62
N ILE A 72 5.96 -1.90 -15.45
CA ILE A 72 6.54 -2.93 -14.58
C ILE A 72 5.84 -2.93 -13.23
N LEU A 73 5.41 -4.11 -12.79
CA LEU A 73 4.89 -4.33 -11.45
C LEU A 73 5.93 -5.09 -10.63
N TYR A 74 6.14 -4.65 -9.39
CA TYR A 74 6.92 -5.37 -8.38
C TYR A 74 5.98 -5.94 -7.34
N ALA A 75 6.21 -7.22 -7.00
CA ALA A 75 5.47 -7.91 -5.95
C ALA A 75 6.44 -8.51 -4.95
N LEU A 76 6.18 -8.34 -3.66
CA LEU A 76 6.91 -9.12 -2.68
C LEU A 76 6.39 -10.57 -2.65
N SER A 77 7.22 -11.46 -2.11
CA SER A 77 6.85 -12.82 -1.76
C SER A 77 6.96 -12.95 -0.23
N GLU A 78 5.81 -12.95 0.45
CA GLU A 78 5.73 -13.12 1.91
C GLU A 78 5.81 -14.62 2.27
N THR A 79 7.00 -15.17 2.11
CA THR A 79 7.30 -16.59 2.30
C THR A 79 8.54 -16.78 3.15
N ASP A 80 8.76 -18.01 3.59
CA ASP A 80 9.95 -18.39 4.36
C ASP A 80 11.09 -18.92 3.47
N ALA A 81 10.81 -19.14 2.18
CA ALA A 81 11.81 -19.56 1.20
C ALA A 81 11.45 -19.06 -0.21
N VAL A 82 12.48 -18.66 -0.98
CA VAL A 82 12.39 -18.25 -2.38
C VAL A 82 13.47 -19.00 -3.18
N GLN A 83 13.07 -19.74 -4.24
CA GLN A 83 13.98 -20.53 -5.09
C GLN A 83 14.88 -21.48 -4.28
N GLY A 84 14.32 -22.13 -3.23
CA GLY A 84 15.06 -23.05 -2.37
C GLY A 84 16.01 -22.38 -1.38
N LYS A 85 16.10 -21.05 -1.34
CA LYS A 85 16.89 -20.29 -0.36
C LYS A 85 15.97 -19.78 0.75
N PRO A 86 16.40 -19.80 2.03
CA PRO A 86 15.65 -19.18 3.11
C PRO A 86 15.38 -17.70 2.83
N GLY A 87 14.17 -17.23 3.22
CA GLY A 87 13.75 -15.84 3.13
C GLY A 87 12.63 -15.58 2.13
N GLY A 88 11.96 -14.46 2.30
CA GLY A 88 11.04 -13.91 1.32
C GLY A 88 11.79 -13.26 0.15
N GLY A 89 11.06 -12.64 -0.76
CA GLY A 89 11.67 -12.04 -1.94
C GLY A 89 10.84 -10.95 -2.59
N ALA A 90 11.37 -10.48 -3.73
CA ALA A 90 10.68 -9.60 -4.65
C ALA A 90 10.75 -10.15 -6.06
N ALA A 91 9.62 -10.13 -6.75
CA ALA A 91 9.49 -10.44 -8.16
C ALA A 91 9.18 -9.19 -8.97
N SER A 92 9.66 -9.14 -10.21
CA SER A 92 9.25 -8.14 -11.19
C SER A 92 8.46 -8.78 -12.33
N PHE A 93 7.48 -8.03 -12.85
CA PHE A 93 6.59 -8.48 -13.92
C PHE A 93 6.42 -7.38 -14.96
N GLN A 94 6.44 -7.77 -16.25
CA GLN A 94 5.99 -6.91 -17.32
C GLN A 94 4.47 -6.89 -17.37
N ILE A 95 3.89 -5.70 -17.45
CA ILE A 95 2.44 -5.48 -17.59
C ILE A 95 2.06 -5.50 -19.08
N GLU A 96 1.05 -6.30 -19.41
CA GLU A 96 0.33 -6.21 -20.69
C GLU A 96 -0.92 -5.33 -20.46
N ALA A 97 -0.83 -4.06 -20.85
CA ALA A 97 -1.86 -3.05 -20.52
C ALA A 97 -3.26 -3.40 -21.04
N ALA A 98 -3.36 -4.03 -22.21
CA ALA A 98 -4.64 -4.37 -22.83
C ALA A 98 -5.43 -5.41 -22.02
N THR A 99 -4.74 -6.45 -21.53
CA THR A 99 -5.37 -7.59 -20.83
C THR A 99 -5.24 -7.51 -19.32
N GLY A 100 -4.22 -6.79 -18.81
CA GLY A 100 -3.81 -6.81 -17.40
C GLY A 100 -2.99 -8.04 -17.02
N LYS A 101 -2.61 -8.90 -17.98
CA LYS A 101 -1.75 -10.06 -17.73
C LYS A 101 -0.36 -9.60 -17.32
N LEU A 102 0.26 -10.36 -16.41
CA LEU A 102 1.61 -10.14 -15.93
C LEU A 102 2.54 -11.26 -16.42
N THR A 103 3.65 -10.87 -17.06
CA THR A 103 4.70 -11.80 -17.48
C THR A 103 5.89 -11.67 -16.52
N PRO A 104 6.29 -12.75 -15.82
CA PRO A 104 7.42 -12.70 -14.89
C PRO A 104 8.72 -12.32 -15.61
N LEU A 105 9.52 -11.43 -15.00
CA LEU A 105 10.83 -11.04 -15.48
C LEU A 105 11.95 -11.66 -14.64
N ASP A 106 11.86 -11.53 -13.31
CA ASP A 106 12.80 -12.13 -12.36
C ASP A 106 12.24 -12.23 -10.93
N LEU A 107 13.01 -12.85 -10.06
CA LEU A 107 12.73 -13.03 -8.63
C LEU A 107 14.04 -13.02 -7.86
N GLN A 108 14.15 -12.16 -6.83
CA GLN A 108 15.32 -12.04 -5.95
C GLN A 108 14.94 -12.36 -4.50
N SER A 109 15.81 -13.11 -3.80
CA SER A 109 15.65 -13.37 -2.37
C SER A 109 16.23 -12.24 -1.53
N THR A 110 15.55 -11.90 -0.41
CA THR A 110 16.03 -10.92 0.59
C THR A 110 16.95 -11.55 1.64
N GLY A 111 16.94 -12.87 1.78
CA GLY A 111 17.56 -13.56 2.91
C GLY A 111 16.80 -13.40 4.24
N GLY A 112 15.79 -12.53 4.34
CA GLY A 112 14.94 -12.32 5.51
C GLY A 112 13.55 -12.92 5.29
N ILE A 113 12.99 -13.59 6.30
CA ILE A 113 11.70 -14.28 6.20
C ILE A 113 10.51 -13.34 6.37
N ALA A 114 9.36 -13.69 5.77
CA ALA A 114 8.08 -13.01 5.86
C ALA A 114 8.21 -11.50 5.55
N CYS A 115 8.53 -11.16 4.30
CA CYS A 115 8.54 -9.77 3.84
C CYS A 115 7.13 -9.18 3.90
N ALA A 116 6.95 -8.01 4.53
CA ALA A 116 5.64 -7.38 4.72
C ALA A 116 5.39 -6.18 3.80
N HIS A 117 6.43 -5.54 3.30
CA HIS A 117 6.30 -4.33 2.49
C HIS A 117 7.49 -4.16 1.55
N LEU A 118 7.24 -3.54 0.42
CA LEU A 118 8.27 -3.05 -0.49
C LEU A 118 8.00 -1.58 -0.85
N GLY A 119 9.06 -0.84 -1.11
CA GLY A 119 9.00 0.54 -1.57
C GLY A 119 10.00 0.78 -2.69
N LEU A 120 9.59 1.58 -3.69
CA LEU A 120 10.47 2.10 -4.73
C LEU A 120 10.84 3.54 -4.40
N ASN A 121 12.10 3.90 -4.69
CA ASN A 121 12.48 5.31 -4.66
C ASN A 121 11.82 6.07 -5.83
N PRO A 122 11.57 7.39 -5.68
CA PRO A 122 10.94 8.20 -6.72
C PRO A 122 11.62 8.13 -8.09
N ALA A 123 12.94 7.94 -8.11
CA ALA A 123 13.73 7.79 -9.35
C ALA A 123 13.67 6.38 -9.96
N ALA A 124 12.94 5.44 -9.33
CA ALA A 124 12.81 4.04 -9.76
C ALA A 124 14.14 3.30 -9.98
N GLN A 125 15.16 3.63 -9.20
CA GLN A 125 16.49 3.02 -9.29
C GLN A 125 16.75 2.02 -8.17
N THR A 126 15.95 2.06 -7.12
CA THR A 126 16.13 1.25 -5.91
C THR A 126 14.80 0.73 -5.40
N LEU A 127 14.79 -0.57 -5.13
CA LEU A 127 13.74 -1.27 -4.41
C LEU A 127 14.24 -1.59 -3.00
N VAL A 128 13.44 -1.34 -1.98
CA VAL A 128 13.76 -1.73 -0.59
C VAL A 128 12.61 -2.55 -0.02
N LEU A 129 12.94 -3.67 0.61
CA LEU A 129 11.99 -4.58 1.25
C LEU A 129 12.18 -4.59 2.77
N ALA A 130 11.08 -4.63 3.49
CA ALA A 130 11.02 -4.86 4.93
C ALA A 130 10.66 -6.33 5.20
N SER A 131 11.56 -7.08 5.86
CA SER A 131 11.36 -8.47 6.24
C SER A 131 10.87 -8.53 7.68
N TYR A 132 9.55 -8.65 7.87
CA TYR A 132 8.87 -8.55 9.17
C TYR A 132 9.43 -9.54 10.20
N ASN A 133 9.38 -10.84 9.89
CA ASN A 133 9.93 -11.86 10.80
C ASN A 133 11.44 -11.96 10.73
N GLY A 134 12.07 -11.47 9.66
CA GLY A 134 13.51 -11.41 9.50
C GLY A 134 14.17 -10.29 10.31
N GLY A 135 13.42 -9.28 10.75
CA GLY A 135 13.96 -8.15 11.53
C GLY A 135 14.96 -7.30 10.76
N GLN A 136 14.85 -7.22 9.44
CA GLN A 136 15.82 -6.53 8.58
C GLN A 136 15.16 -5.83 7.39
N VAL A 137 15.89 -4.88 6.81
CA VAL A 137 15.57 -4.29 5.51
C VAL A 137 16.66 -4.59 4.51
N THR A 138 16.27 -4.89 3.26
CA THR A 138 17.20 -5.22 2.17
C THR A 138 16.91 -4.37 0.97
N SER A 139 17.96 -3.79 0.35
CA SER A 139 17.85 -2.97 -0.84
C SER A 139 18.46 -3.63 -2.08
N PHE A 140 17.84 -3.32 -3.22
CA PHE A 140 18.17 -3.86 -4.53
C PHE A 140 18.25 -2.72 -5.55
N PRO A 141 19.29 -2.64 -6.39
CA PRO A 141 19.27 -1.76 -7.55
C PRO A 141 18.27 -2.28 -8.57
N LEU A 142 17.58 -1.38 -9.25
CA LEU A 142 16.72 -1.71 -10.38
C LEU A 142 17.48 -1.45 -11.68
N ARG A 143 17.33 -2.36 -12.65
CA ARG A 143 17.91 -2.24 -13.98
C ARG A 143 17.00 -1.41 -14.89
N PRO A 144 17.52 -0.82 -15.97
CA PRO A 144 16.72 -0.04 -16.91
C PRO A 144 15.56 -0.82 -17.55
N ASP A 145 15.67 -2.15 -17.65
CA ASP A 145 14.63 -3.05 -18.14
C ASP A 145 13.60 -3.47 -17.06
N GLY A 146 13.67 -2.86 -15.87
CA GLY A 146 12.76 -3.14 -14.75
C GLY A 146 13.11 -4.38 -13.93
N ARG A 147 14.17 -5.12 -14.28
CA ARG A 147 14.62 -6.27 -13.50
C ARG A 147 15.26 -5.83 -12.20
N ILE A 148 15.13 -6.70 -11.19
CA ILE A 148 15.73 -6.48 -9.87
C ILE A 148 17.16 -6.99 -9.89
N GLY A 149 18.14 -6.13 -9.58
CA GLY A 149 19.53 -6.54 -9.41
C GLY A 149 19.76 -7.37 -8.13
N PRO A 150 20.96 -7.89 -7.89
CA PRO A 150 21.27 -8.56 -6.62
C PRO A 150 21.17 -7.60 -5.43
N ALA A 151 20.89 -8.12 -4.23
CA ALA A 151 20.91 -7.33 -3.01
C ALA A 151 22.26 -6.65 -2.79
N VAL A 152 22.24 -5.35 -2.47
CA VAL A 152 23.48 -4.56 -2.25
C VAL A 152 23.63 -4.06 -0.81
N SER A 153 22.54 -4.06 -0.04
CA SER A 153 22.60 -3.66 1.38
C SER A 153 21.53 -4.42 2.15
N THR A 154 21.92 -5.00 3.28
CA THR A 154 21.00 -5.59 4.26
C THR A 154 21.30 -5.01 5.63
N GLN A 155 20.31 -4.41 6.26
CA GLN A 155 20.42 -3.74 7.55
C GLN A 155 19.53 -4.47 8.58
N PRO A 156 20.09 -5.21 9.53
CA PRO A 156 19.33 -5.72 10.67
C PRO A 156 18.91 -4.56 11.57
N LEU A 157 17.66 -4.60 12.04
CA LEU A 157 17.17 -3.62 12.98
C LEU A 157 17.41 -4.10 14.41
N THR A 158 17.83 -3.20 15.27
CA THR A 158 18.13 -3.52 16.68
C THR A 158 17.64 -2.43 17.61
N GLY A 159 17.38 -2.81 18.85
CA GLY A 159 16.99 -1.88 19.91
C GLY A 159 16.18 -2.53 21.01
N PRO A 160 15.81 -1.78 22.06
CA PRO A 160 14.87 -2.24 23.07
C PRO A 160 13.52 -2.57 22.44
N LEU A 161 12.93 -3.68 22.87
CA LEU A 161 11.61 -4.12 22.44
C LEU A 161 10.51 -3.28 23.10
N GLY A 162 9.40 -3.09 22.39
CA GLY A 162 8.20 -2.50 22.97
C GLY A 162 7.53 -3.40 24.01
N PRO A 163 6.56 -2.84 24.78
CA PRO A 163 5.93 -3.54 25.92
C PRO A 163 4.87 -4.56 25.52
N SER A 164 4.35 -4.52 24.31
CA SER A 164 3.18 -5.30 23.87
C SER A 164 3.55 -6.72 23.44
N LYS A 165 3.64 -7.63 24.37
CA LYS A 165 3.89 -9.07 24.11
C LYS A 165 2.59 -9.79 23.71
N PRO A 166 2.64 -10.76 22.78
CA PRO A 166 3.79 -11.28 22.01
C PRO A 166 4.09 -10.51 20.71
N ARG A 167 3.42 -9.38 20.41
CA ARG A 167 3.53 -8.66 19.16
C ARG A 167 4.85 -7.88 18.98
N GLN A 168 5.56 -7.64 20.09
CA GLN A 168 6.84 -6.93 20.14
C GLN A 168 7.92 -7.83 20.78
N ASP A 169 8.02 -9.08 20.29
CA ASP A 169 8.97 -10.10 20.76
C ASP A 169 10.36 -10.00 20.12
N LYS A 170 10.44 -9.29 18.99
CA LYS A 170 11.67 -9.02 18.22
C LYS A 170 11.46 -7.80 17.30
N PRO A 171 12.48 -7.34 16.56
CA PRO A 171 12.28 -6.33 15.51
C PRO A 171 11.29 -6.84 14.44
N HIS A 172 10.37 -5.97 14.05
CA HIS A 172 9.35 -6.24 13.04
C HIS A 172 9.21 -5.05 12.07
N PRO A 173 10.21 -4.84 11.17
CA PRO A 173 10.07 -3.81 10.15
C PRO A 173 8.87 -4.10 9.26
N HIS A 174 7.93 -3.15 9.19
CA HIS A 174 6.64 -3.38 8.53
C HIS A 174 6.43 -2.54 7.28
N SER A 175 7.09 -1.39 7.15
CA SER A 175 7.00 -0.59 5.92
C SER A 175 8.27 0.15 5.60
N VAL A 176 8.40 0.49 4.32
CA VAL A 176 9.45 1.32 3.75
C VAL A 176 8.79 2.49 3.03
N THR A 177 9.21 3.72 3.36
CA THR A 177 8.70 4.94 2.73
C THR A 177 9.87 5.84 2.36
N PHE A 178 9.95 6.23 1.09
CA PHE A 178 10.95 7.19 0.62
C PHE A 178 10.48 8.61 0.82
N SER A 179 11.41 9.50 1.15
CA SER A 179 11.12 10.94 1.09
C SER A 179 10.88 11.35 -0.38
N PRO A 180 10.00 12.33 -0.65
CA PRO A 180 9.70 12.76 -2.02
C PRO A 180 10.91 13.29 -2.78
N ASP A 181 11.92 13.81 -2.07
CA ASP A 181 13.19 14.30 -2.63
C ASP A 181 14.23 13.19 -2.86
N ASN A 182 13.84 11.93 -2.64
CA ASN A 182 14.69 10.74 -2.89
C ASN A 182 15.95 10.60 -2.00
N ARG A 183 16.10 11.40 -0.93
CA ARG A 183 17.31 11.38 -0.09
C ARG A 183 17.25 10.42 1.07
N PHE A 184 16.06 10.18 1.62
CA PHE A 184 15.89 9.40 2.83
C PHE A 184 14.89 8.24 2.64
N VAL A 185 15.15 7.18 3.38
CA VAL A 185 14.27 6.02 3.51
C VAL A 185 13.87 5.90 4.98
N TYR A 186 12.56 5.83 5.24
CA TYR A 186 12.00 5.65 6.57
C TYR A 186 11.40 4.25 6.68
N VAL A 187 11.73 3.56 7.76
CA VAL A 187 11.28 2.20 8.04
C VAL A 187 10.56 2.20 9.37
N CYS A 188 9.26 1.85 9.35
CA CYS A 188 8.50 1.65 10.58
C CYS A 188 8.77 0.26 11.13
N ASP A 189 9.22 0.16 12.37
CA ASP A 189 9.42 -1.11 13.07
C ASP A 189 8.43 -1.25 14.22
N LEU A 190 7.49 -2.18 14.07
CA LEU A 190 6.43 -2.44 15.02
C LEU A 190 6.97 -3.00 16.35
N GLY A 191 7.98 -3.87 16.26
CA GLY A 191 8.53 -4.56 17.43
C GLY A 191 9.34 -3.68 18.36
N LEU A 192 9.97 -2.64 17.80
CA LEU A 192 10.87 -1.74 18.52
C LEU A 192 10.22 -0.39 18.89
N ASP A 193 8.96 -0.13 18.47
CA ASP A 193 8.34 1.20 18.59
C ASP A 193 9.23 2.31 18.02
N LYS A 194 9.75 2.09 16.80
CA LYS A 194 10.71 3.02 16.17
C LYS A 194 10.42 3.23 14.69
N ILE A 195 10.86 4.40 14.23
CA ILE A 195 11.03 4.72 12.82
C ILE A 195 12.53 4.85 12.59
N PHE A 196 13.11 4.01 11.74
CA PHE A 196 14.51 4.10 11.32
C PHE A 196 14.61 4.97 10.08
N ARG A 197 15.64 5.81 10.01
CA ARG A 197 15.96 6.59 8.83
C ARG A 197 17.31 6.16 8.25
N TYR A 198 17.32 6.02 6.94
CA TYR A 198 18.53 5.76 6.16
C TYR A 198 18.71 6.85 5.10
N GLN A 199 19.95 7.18 4.77
CA GLN A 199 20.29 7.82 3.50
C GLN A 199 20.48 6.76 2.43
N LEU A 200 20.12 7.10 1.19
CA LEU A 200 20.31 6.22 0.05
C LEU A 200 21.55 6.67 -0.74
N ASN A 201 22.57 5.81 -0.83
CA ASN A 201 23.75 6.04 -1.61
C ASN A 201 23.92 4.92 -2.65
N ALA A 202 23.64 5.19 -3.93
CA ALA A 202 23.67 4.20 -5.01
C ALA A 202 23.02 2.86 -4.62
N SER A 203 21.81 2.90 -4.10
CA SER A 203 21.04 1.76 -3.56
C SER A 203 21.55 1.16 -2.24
N VAL A 204 22.65 1.63 -1.67
CA VAL A 204 23.12 1.21 -0.35
C VAL A 204 22.42 2.03 0.74
N LEU A 205 21.85 1.34 1.74
CA LEU A 205 21.21 1.96 2.91
C LEU A 205 22.27 2.33 3.94
N VAL A 206 22.45 3.63 4.19
CA VAL A 206 23.35 4.16 5.20
C VAL A 206 22.53 4.63 6.41
N PRO A 207 22.70 4.03 7.62
CA PRO A 207 21.97 4.46 8.81
C PRO A 207 22.14 5.97 9.08
N ALA A 208 21.03 6.68 9.31
CA ALA A 208 21.04 8.14 9.45
C ALA A 208 20.23 8.65 10.66
N GLY A 209 19.69 7.75 11.48
CA GLY A 209 18.98 8.10 12.70
C GLY A 209 17.77 7.21 12.99
N THR A 210 17.22 7.40 14.19
CA THR A 210 16.01 6.70 14.64
C THR A 210 15.11 7.64 15.42
N PHE A 211 13.79 7.44 15.34
CA PHE A 211 12.77 8.23 16.04
C PHE A 211 11.88 7.27 16.82
N ALA A 212 11.72 7.50 18.11
CA ALA A 212 10.84 6.70 18.95
C ALA A 212 9.38 7.09 18.70
N THR A 213 8.49 6.10 18.73
CA THR A 213 7.04 6.28 18.85
C THR A 213 6.61 6.08 20.30
N ALA A 214 5.32 6.22 20.61
CA ALA A 214 4.84 5.90 21.94
C ALA A 214 5.05 4.40 22.26
N PRO A 215 5.40 4.04 23.49
CA PRO A 215 5.56 2.63 23.89
C PRO A 215 4.27 1.83 23.63
N GLY A 216 4.37 0.72 22.90
CA GLY A 216 3.23 -0.11 22.54
C GLY A 216 2.43 0.38 21.33
N ALA A 217 2.83 1.45 20.68
CA ALA A 217 2.13 1.96 19.49
C ALA A 217 2.26 1.02 18.29
N GLY A 218 3.42 0.44 18.06
CA GLY A 218 3.67 -0.47 16.94
C GLY A 218 3.51 0.22 15.58
N PRO A 219 4.44 1.14 15.18
CA PRO A 219 4.35 1.84 13.91
C PRO A 219 4.37 0.85 12.75
N ARG A 220 3.40 0.97 11.84
CA ARG A 220 3.16 -0.01 10.78
C ARG A 220 3.44 0.53 9.39
N HIS A 221 2.60 1.40 8.89
CA HIS A 221 2.74 2.04 7.58
C HIS A 221 2.87 3.55 7.72
N SER A 222 3.51 4.17 6.75
CA SER A 222 3.67 5.62 6.72
C SER A 222 3.52 6.20 5.31
N LYS A 223 3.12 7.46 5.24
CA LYS A 223 2.99 8.22 3.98
C LYS A 223 3.41 9.68 4.19
N PHE A 224 4.19 10.20 3.25
CA PHE A 224 4.50 11.62 3.19
C PHE A 224 3.34 12.43 2.61
N SER A 225 3.19 13.67 3.07
CA SER A 225 2.51 14.70 2.29
C SER A 225 3.30 14.98 0.99
N ALA A 226 2.61 15.42 -0.06
CA ALA A 226 3.24 15.66 -1.37
C ALA A 226 4.41 16.68 -1.30
N ASP A 227 4.35 17.64 -0.37
CA ASP A 227 5.41 18.64 -0.14
C ASP A 227 6.58 18.11 0.72
N GLY A 228 6.53 16.85 1.16
CA GLY A 228 7.55 16.21 2.00
C GLY A 228 7.62 16.75 3.45
N LYS A 229 6.82 17.74 3.83
CA LYS A 229 6.93 18.39 5.13
C LYS A 229 6.28 17.64 6.28
N ARG A 230 5.43 16.64 5.98
CA ARG A 230 4.76 15.82 7.00
C ARG A 230 4.87 14.35 6.65
N LEU A 231 5.17 13.55 7.68
CA LEU A 231 5.06 12.10 7.64
C LEU A 231 3.90 11.68 8.55
N TYR A 232 2.97 10.92 8.01
CA TYR A 232 1.87 10.31 8.75
C TYR A 232 2.18 8.83 8.94
N VAL A 233 2.11 8.38 10.19
CA VAL A 233 2.40 6.99 10.57
C VAL A 233 1.17 6.39 11.22
N ILE A 234 0.64 5.33 10.64
CA ILE A 234 -0.42 4.55 11.29
C ILE A 234 0.22 3.49 12.19
N ASN A 235 -0.19 3.49 13.44
CA ASN A 235 0.28 2.58 14.46
C ASN A 235 -0.69 1.40 14.58
N GLU A 236 -0.15 0.18 14.51
CA GLU A 236 -0.98 -1.02 14.47
C GLU A 236 -1.62 -1.33 15.82
N LEU A 237 -0.85 -1.23 16.91
CA LEU A 237 -1.22 -1.86 18.20
C LEU A 237 -2.10 -0.97 19.07
N ASP A 238 -1.95 0.34 18.97
CA ASP A 238 -2.76 1.33 19.73
C ASP A 238 -3.86 1.99 18.88
N CYS A 239 -3.97 1.61 17.60
CA CYS A 239 -4.97 2.12 16.65
C CYS A 239 -4.97 3.65 16.55
N THR A 240 -3.80 4.24 16.30
CA THR A 240 -3.62 5.69 16.16
C THR A 240 -2.94 6.07 14.85
N ILE A 241 -3.05 7.35 14.48
CA ILE A 241 -2.21 7.97 13.46
C ILE A 241 -1.37 9.06 14.14
N ALA A 242 -0.04 8.96 14.02
CA ALA A 242 0.90 9.97 14.45
C ALA A 242 1.29 10.87 13.27
N THR A 243 1.28 12.18 13.49
CA THR A 243 1.74 13.19 12.54
C THR A 243 3.10 13.71 12.97
N TYR A 244 4.08 13.68 12.06
CA TYR A 244 5.41 14.23 12.26
C TYR A 244 5.67 15.38 11.31
N ALA A 245 6.31 16.46 11.79
CA ALA A 245 7.01 17.39 10.92
C ALA A 245 8.33 16.75 10.48
N CYS A 246 8.65 16.86 9.19
CA CYS A 246 9.91 16.40 8.63
C CYS A 246 10.75 17.63 8.26
N ASP A 247 11.96 17.72 8.79
CA ASP A 247 12.91 18.74 8.39
C ASP A 247 13.45 18.41 6.99
N ALA A 248 13.32 19.38 6.08
CA ALA A 248 13.66 19.17 4.68
C ALA A 248 15.18 19.01 4.43
N VAL A 249 16.06 19.39 5.36
CA VAL A 249 17.51 19.31 5.20
C VAL A 249 18.06 18.06 5.87
N SER A 250 17.76 17.88 7.13
CA SER A 250 18.27 16.74 7.92
C SER A 250 17.44 15.47 7.78
N GLY A 251 16.16 15.58 7.40
CA GLY A 251 15.19 14.49 7.40
C GLY A 251 14.73 14.11 8.81
N ASP A 252 15.00 14.94 9.83
CA ASP A 252 14.59 14.67 11.20
C ASP A 252 13.07 14.78 11.37
N LEU A 253 12.53 13.89 12.20
CA LEU A 253 11.11 13.84 12.51
C LEU A 253 10.84 14.45 13.88
N THR A 254 9.87 15.38 13.93
CA THR A 254 9.36 15.97 15.17
C THR A 254 7.90 15.64 15.30
N ALA A 255 7.51 14.91 16.35
CA ALA A 255 6.12 14.57 16.63
C ALA A 255 5.26 15.83 16.85
N LYS A 256 4.08 15.87 16.24
CA LYS A 256 3.14 16.99 16.29
C LYS A 256 1.81 16.60 16.92
N GLN A 257 1.29 15.43 16.59
CA GLN A 257 -0.03 15.00 17.02
C GLN A 257 -0.13 13.48 16.96
N VAL A 258 -0.99 12.91 17.82
CA VAL A 258 -1.49 11.54 17.73
C VAL A 258 -3.00 11.59 17.85
N VAL A 259 -3.71 10.89 16.95
CA VAL A 259 -5.18 10.80 16.93
C VAL A 259 -5.62 9.33 16.85
N SER A 260 -6.73 8.99 17.52
CA SER A 260 -7.33 7.65 17.43
C SER A 260 -8.01 7.46 16.07
N THR A 261 -7.94 6.23 15.53
CA THR A 261 -8.70 5.78 14.36
C THR A 261 -10.01 5.09 14.74
N LEU A 262 -10.24 4.89 16.03
CA LEU A 262 -11.42 4.21 16.58
C LEU A 262 -12.39 5.22 17.21
N PRO A 263 -13.69 4.88 17.29
CA PRO A 263 -14.67 5.69 18.00
C PRO A 263 -14.30 5.86 19.47
N ALA A 264 -14.66 7.00 20.04
CA ALA A 264 -14.49 7.22 21.47
C ALA A 264 -15.20 6.13 22.29
N GLY A 265 -14.50 5.55 23.28
CA GLY A 265 -15.05 4.50 24.15
C GLY A 265 -15.11 3.11 23.51
N TYR A 266 -14.57 2.89 22.32
CA TYR A 266 -14.48 1.54 21.76
C TYR A 266 -13.58 0.64 22.63
N ALA A 267 -14.14 -0.47 23.12
CA ALA A 267 -13.46 -1.41 24.01
C ALA A 267 -13.17 -2.79 23.35
N GLY A 268 -13.47 -2.96 22.07
CA GLY A 268 -13.19 -4.19 21.34
C GLY A 268 -11.72 -4.31 20.92
N SER A 269 -11.34 -5.48 20.44
CA SER A 269 -10.01 -5.68 19.84
C SER A 269 -9.95 -5.10 18.43
N SER A 270 -8.92 -4.33 18.15
CA SER A 270 -8.65 -3.80 16.81
C SER A 270 -7.16 -3.59 16.59
N ASN A 271 -6.74 -3.64 15.33
CA ASN A 271 -5.39 -3.33 14.88
C ASN A 271 -5.46 -2.53 13.59
N CYS A 272 -4.75 -1.41 13.51
CA CYS A 272 -4.67 -0.66 12.26
C CYS A 272 -3.89 -1.41 11.17
N ALA A 273 -4.14 -1.04 9.91
CA ALA A 273 -3.40 -1.63 8.79
C ALA A 273 -2.84 -0.59 7.81
N GLU A 274 -3.64 -0.03 6.93
CA GLU A 274 -3.19 0.85 5.85
C GLU A 274 -3.50 2.31 6.16
N ILE A 275 -2.66 3.19 5.61
CA ILE A 275 -2.85 4.64 5.62
C ILE A 275 -2.67 5.19 4.20
N ARG A 276 -3.57 6.05 3.76
CA ARG A 276 -3.48 6.75 2.48
C ARG A 276 -3.83 8.23 2.62
N LEU A 277 -3.14 9.06 1.84
CA LEU A 277 -3.51 10.46 1.65
C LEU A 277 -4.32 10.57 0.36
N HIS A 278 -5.35 11.39 0.40
CA HIS A 278 -6.08 11.77 -0.82
C HIS A 278 -5.15 12.55 -1.78
N PRO A 279 -5.22 12.35 -3.10
CA PRO A 279 -4.38 13.07 -4.07
C PRO A 279 -4.44 14.60 -3.95
N ASN A 280 -5.59 15.16 -3.53
CA ASN A 280 -5.71 16.61 -3.30
C ASN A 280 -5.00 17.12 -2.02
N GLY A 281 -4.41 16.21 -1.22
CA GLY A 281 -3.67 16.53 0.01
C GLY A 281 -4.51 16.99 1.19
N ARG A 282 -5.86 16.97 1.10
CA ARG A 282 -6.77 17.50 2.13
C ARG A 282 -7.24 16.45 3.14
N PHE A 283 -7.14 15.16 2.81
CA PHE A 283 -7.70 14.09 3.62
C PHE A 283 -6.70 12.95 3.83
N VAL A 284 -6.84 12.27 4.97
CA VAL A 284 -6.08 11.06 5.33
C VAL A 284 -7.08 9.97 5.73
N TYR A 285 -6.82 8.75 5.29
CA TYR A 285 -7.64 7.57 5.54
C TYR A 285 -6.80 6.51 6.26
N GLY A 286 -7.40 5.81 7.22
CA GLY A 286 -6.79 4.68 7.93
C GLY A 286 -7.75 3.51 8.04
N SER A 287 -7.27 2.25 7.98
CA SER A 287 -8.10 1.07 8.14
C SER A 287 -7.87 0.38 9.49
N ASN A 288 -8.97 -0.15 10.08
CA ASN A 288 -9.02 -0.84 11.36
C ASN A 288 -9.49 -2.28 11.17
N ARG A 289 -8.65 -3.26 11.48
CA ARG A 289 -8.95 -4.70 11.44
C ARG A 289 -9.47 -5.15 12.80
N GLY A 290 -10.64 -5.76 12.84
CA GLY A 290 -11.35 -6.14 14.06
C GLY A 290 -12.51 -5.19 14.37
N HIS A 291 -12.33 -3.87 14.29
CA HIS A 291 -13.43 -2.91 14.18
C HIS A 291 -14.02 -2.89 12.75
N ASP A 292 -13.24 -3.36 11.78
CA ASP A 292 -13.61 -3.52 10.37
C ASP A 292 -14.17 -2.24 9.74
N SER A 293 -13.38 -1.17 9.84
CA SER A 293 -13.76 0.17 9.42
C SER A 293 -12.64 0.92 8.72
N LEU A 294 -13.04 2.02 8.07
CA LEU A 294 -12.18 3.07 7.53
C LEU A 294 -12.41 4.35 8.32
N ALA A 295 -11.35 4.92 8.88
CA ALA A 295 -11.36 6.22 9.55
C ALA A 295 -10.93 7.31 8.57
N VAL A 296 -11.67 8.40 8.50
CA VAL A 296 -11.50 9.52 7.59
C VAL A 296 -11.15 10.78 8.37
N PHE A 297 -10.06 11.45 7.99
CA PHE A 297 -9.59 12.66 8.66
C PHE A 297 -9.45 13.82 7.68
N ALA A 298 -9.84 15.03 8.11
CA ALA A 298 -9.42 16.26 7.49
C ALA A 298 -7.98 16.59 7.90
N ARG A 299 -7.17 16.98 6.93
CA ARG A 299 -5.81 17.46 7.14
C ARG A 299 -5.80 18.99 7.15
N HIS A 300 -5.32 19.58 8.23
CA HIS A 300 -5.16 21.03 8.31
C HIS A 300 -4.09 21.51 7.30
N PRO A 301 -4.37 22.51 6.47
CA PRO A 301 -3.52 22.87 5.34
C PRO A 301 -2.13 23.41 5.73
N VAL A 302 -2.01 24.07 6.89
CA VAL A 302 -0.77 24.73 7.33
C VAL A 302 0.13 23.78 8.12
N ASP A 303 -0.39 23.22 9.21
CA ASP A 303 0.41 22.42 10.15
C ASP A 303 0.29 20.91 9.93
N GLY A 304 -0.65 20.47 9.07
CA GLY A 304 -0.85 19.06 8.71
C GLY A 304 -1.51 18.22 9.80
N THR A 305 -2.00 18.83 10.88
CA THR A 305 -2.74 18.10 11.92
C THR A 305 -4.03 17.49 11.39
N LEU A 306 -4.52 16.44 12.04
CA LEU A 306 -5.67 15.65 11.62
C LEU A 306 -6.86 15.90 12.54
N SER A 307 -8.05 16.04 11.94
CA SER A 307 -9.33 16.08 12.65
C SER A 307 -10.24 14.99 12.09
N LEU A 308 -10.79 14.16 12.96
CA LEU A 308 -11.69 13.06 12.57
C LEU A 308 -12.95 13.63 11.90
N ILE A 309 -13.28 13.11 10.71
CA ILE A 309 -14.52 13.42 9.99
C ILE A 309 -15.56 12.35 10.29
N GLU A 310 -15.20 11.08 10.07
CA GLU A 310 -16.09 9.93 10.28
C GLU A 310 -15.30 8.62 10.38
N ILE A 311 -16.01 7.58 10.84
CA ILE A 311 -15.54 6.19 10.79
C ILE A 311 -16.67 5.39 10.17
N VAL A 312 -16.41 4.72 9.05
CA VAL A 312 -17.42 3.96 8.30
C VAL A 312 -17.05 2.49 8.22
N PRO A 313 -18.03 1.55 8.17
CA PRO A 313 -17.74 0.13 7.94
C PRO A 313 -16.99 -0.08 6.63
N SER A 314 -16.01 -1.00 6.63
CA SER A 314 -15.19 -1.33 5.44
C SER A 314 -15.93 -2.16 4.38
N GLY A 315 -17.13 -2.66 4.68
CA GLY A 315 -17.91 -3.54 3.80
C GLY A 315 -17.41 -4.99 3.82
N GLY A 316 -16.65 -5.39 4.83
CA GLY A 316 -16.17 -6.75 5.05
C GLY A 316 -15.23 -6.84 6.23
N GLY A 317 -14.76 -8.05 6.56
CA GLY A 317 -13.88 -8.32 7.68
C GLY A 317 -12.40 -8.18 7.33
N HIS A 318 -11.62 -7.60 8.23
CA HIS A 318 -10.17 -7.46 8.15
C HIS A 318 -9.70 -6.60 6.96
N PRO A 319 -10.06 -5.30 6.90
CA PRO A 319 -9.62 -4.36 5.86
C PRO A 319 -8.11 -4.13 5.95
N ARG A 320 -7.31 -5.02 5.31
CA ARG A 320 -5.86 -5.02 5.44
C ARG A 320 -5.19 -3.95 4.59
N ASN A 321 -5.79 -3.62 3.46
CA ASN A 321 -5.29 -2.59 2.55
C ASN A 321 -6.44 -1.93 1.78
N PHE A 322 -6.21 -0.71 1.37
CA PHE A 322 -7.08 0.02 0.45
C PHE A 322 -6.24 0.98 -0.39
N ALA A 323 -6.76 1.40 -1.52
CA ALA A 323 -6.15 2.44 -2.33
C ALA A 323 -7.19 3.40 -2.87
N LEU A 324 -6.76 4.64 -3.11
CA LEU A 324 -7.53 5.65 -3.83
C LEU A 324 -7.18 5.59 -5.32
N SER A 325 -8.17 5.82 -6.18
CA SER A 325 -7.92 6.06 -7.61
C SER A 325 -7.03 7.30 -7.79
N PRO A 326 -6.27 7.41 -8.90
CA PRO A 326 -5.37 8.55 -9.12
C PRO A 326 -6.07 9.91 -9.12
N ASP A 327 -7.33 9.97 -9.54
CA ASP A 327 -8.18 11.18 -9.48
C ASP A 327 -8.79 11.43 -8.10
N GLY A 328 -8.63 10.49 -7.17
CA GLY A 328 -9.17 10.54 -5.81
C GLY A 328 -10.67 10.28 -5.70
N ARG A 329 -11.37 9.98 -6.79
CA ARG A 329 -12.83 9.81 -6.80
C ARG A 329 -13.28 8.51 -6.15
N TRP A 330 -12.48 7.45 -6.25
CA TRP A 330 -12.82 6.12 -5.78
C TRP A 330 -11.82 5.62 -4.74
N LEU A 331 -12.33 4.92 -3.74
CA LEU A 331 -11.53 4.14 -2.81
C LEU A 331 -11.95 2.67 -2.92
N VAL A 332 -10.97 1.78 -3.17
CA VAL A 332 -11.19 0.33 -3.19
C VAL A 332 -10.55 -0.28 -1.97
N CYS A 333 -11.33 -0.96 -1.14
CA CYS A 333 -10.90 -1.62 0.10
C CYS A 333 -10.84 -3.13 -0.08
N ALA A 334 -9.73 -3.76 0.31
CA ALA A 334 -9.53 -5.20 0.32
C ALA A 334 -9.77 -5.75 1.72
N ASN A 335 -10.84 -6.52 1.88
CA ASN A 335 -11.27 -7.17 3.11
C ASN A 335 -10.83 -8.64 3.08
N ARG A 336 -9.72 -8.96 3.75
CA ARG A 336 -9.07 -10.27 3.67
C ARG A 336 -9.99 -11.42 4.09
N ASP A 337 -10.64 -11.29 5.25
CA ASP A 337 -11.39 -12.40 5.85
C ASP A 337 -12.74 -12.62 5.16
N SER A 338 -13.32 -11.58 4.58
CA SER A 338 -14.52 -11.66 3.74
C SER A 338 -14.23 -12.02 2.29
N ASN A 339 -12.95 -12.09 1.88
CA ASN A 339 -12.54 -12.41 0.51
C ASN A 339 -13.20 -11.50 -0.55
N ASN A 340 -13.34 -10.20 -0.25
CA ASN A 340 -13.98 -9.26 -1.15
C ASN A 340 -13.25 -7.93 -1.25
N LEU A 341 -13.45 -7.28 -2.39
CA LEU A 341 -13.21 -5.86 -2.57
C LEU A 341 -14.51 -5.10 -2.35
N MET A 342 -14.43 -3.91 -1.78
CA MET A 342 -15.55 -2.97 -1.63
C MET A 342 -15.18 -1.61 -2.21
N VAL A 343 -16.07 -1.00 -2.97
CA VAL A 343 -15.84 0.31 -3.60
C VAL A 343 -16.62 1.41 -2.88
N PHE A 344 -15.92 2.50 -2.59
CA PHE A 344 -16.50 3.71 -2.02
C PHE A 344 -16.32 4.88 -2.99
N LEU A 345 -17.37 5.70 -3.12
CA LEU A 345 -17.28 7.02 -3.71
C LEU A 345 -16.72 7.98 -2.66
N VAL A 346 -15.73 8.77 -3.05
CA VAL A 346 -15.12 9.81 -2.20
C VAL A 346 -15.68 11.16 -2.55
N ASP A 347 -16.24 11.88 -1.59
CA ASP A 347 -16.61 13.29 -1.77
C ASP A 347 -15.33 14.15 -1.77
N PRO A 348 -14.97 14.83 -2.87
CA PRO A 348 -13.73 15.58 -2.99
C PRO A 348 -13.68 16.83 -2.11
N THR A 349 -14.83 17.29 -1.61
CA THR A 349 -14.96 18.49 -0.77
C THR A 349 -14.83 18.17 0.71
N THR A 350 -15.48 17.10 1.15
CA THR A 350 -15.57 16.70 2.56
C THR A 350 -14.69 15.52 2.93
N GLY A 351 -14.19 14.75 1.95
CA GLY A 351 -13.43 13.52 2.14
C GLY A 351 -14.27 12.32 2.55
N ARG A 352 -15.58 12.49 2.73
CA ARG A 352 -16.49 11.42 3.19
C ARG A 352 -16.59 10.28 2.20
N LEU A 353 -16.81 9.09 2.74
CA LEU A 353 -16.93 7.85 1.99
C LEU A 353 -18.40 7.43 1.91
N THR A 354 -18.88 7.16 0.70
CA THR A 354 -20.18 6.55 0.46
C THR A 354 -19.99 5.17 -0.14
N ALA A 355 -20.44 4.13 0.54
CA ALA A 355 -20.42 2.77 0.01
C ALA A 355 -21.31 2.69 -1.24
N THR A 356 -20.75 2.19 -2.35
CA THR A 356 -21.49 2.11 -3.63
C THR A 356 -22.33 0.86 -3.78
N GLY A 357 -22.06 -0.17 -2.96
CA GLY A 357 -22.58 -1.51 -3.14
C GLY A 357 -21.82 -2.34 -4.18
N HIS A 358 -20.89 -1.76 -4.93
CA HIS A 358 -20.06 -2.52 -5.87
C HIS A 358 -18.99 -3.31 -5.12
N THR A 359 -18.96 -4.62 -5.37
CA THR A 359 -18.01 -5.57 -4.78
C THR A 359 -17.45 -6.51 -5.83
N ALA A 360 -16.30 -7.12 -5.55
CA ALA A 360 -15.76 -8.22 -6.35
C ALA A 360 -15.14 -9.28 -5.43
N PRO A 361 -15.33 -10.58 -5.69
CA PRO A 361 -14.77 -11.65 -4.86
C PRO A 361 -13.30 -11.87 -5.21
N VAL A 362 -12.38 -11.57 -4.28
CA VAL A 362 -10.95 -11.90 -4.42
C VAL A 362 -10.49 -12.61 -3.16
N PRO A 363 -10.10 -13.91 -3.25
CA PRO A 363 -9.67 -14.66 -2.10
C PRO A 363 -8.41 -14.05 -1.47
N GLN A 364 -8.43 -13.89 -0.13
CA GLN A 364 -7.28 -13.41 0.65
C GLN A 364 -6.68 -12.08 0.16
N ALA A 365 -7.51 -11.15 -0.32
CA ALA A 365 -7.09 -9.85 -0.83
C ALA A 365 -6.45 -8.99 0.28
N VAL A 366 -5.20 -8.53 0.06
CA VAL A 366 -4.42 -7.80 1.08
C VAL A 366 -3.62 -6.61 0.53
N CYS A 367 -3.66 -6.36 -0.78
CA CYS A 367 -3.06 -5.19 -1.41
C CYS A 367 -3.87 -4.76 -2.61
N VAL A 368 -4.12 -3.46 -2.74
CA VAL A 368 -4.79 -2.82 -3.89
C VAL A 368 -3.83 -1.85 -4.54
N LEU A 369 -3.59 -1.99 -5.82
CA LEU A 369 -2.70 -1.14 -6.60
C LEU A 369 -3.38 -0.66 -7.88
N PHE A 370 -3.69 0.62 -7.97
CA PHE A 370 -4.15 1.24 -9.22
C PHE A 370 -3.00 1.43 -10.20
N VAL A 371 -3.25 1.10 -11.47
CA VAL A 371 -2.35 1.45 -12.57
C VAL A 371 -2.84 2.78 -13.14
N PRO A 372 -2.05 3.87 -13.15
CA PRO A 372 -2.46 5.12 -13.76
C PRO A 372 -2.92 4.89 -15.21
N ALA A 373 -4.00 5.55 -15.62
CA ALA A 373 -4.37 5.57 -17.02
C ALA A 373 -3.29 6.35 -17.77
N ASP A 374 -2.72 5.72 -18.78
CA ASP A 374 -1.65 6.18 -19.67
C ASP A 374 -0.92 7.48 -19.25
N SER A 375 0.29 7.31 -18.72
CA SER A 375 1.32 8.34 -18.63
C SER A 375 2.20 8.32 -19.88
#